data_42250586d459e11b3478813bd956366c
#
_entry.id   42250586d459e11b3478813bd956366c
#
_cell.length_a   1.000
_cell.length_b   1.000
_cell.length_c   1.000
_cell.angle_alpha   90.00
_cell.angle_beta   90.00
_cell.angle_gamma   90.00
#
_symmetry.space_group_name_H-M   'P 1'
#
loop_
_entity.id
_entity.type
_entity.pdbx_description
1 polymer ?
#
loop_
_entity_poly.entity_id
_entity_poly.type
_entity_poly.pdbx_seq_one_letter_code
_entity_poly.pdbx_strand_id
1 'polypeptide(L)'
;MDLSKDIDESLFDEIIDAFVKKQVLVFRDQHIEPQHQVAFSRRFGPFEMLFEEDQRVPGFPEIAILSNEKVDGKFIGVVAAGDFWHSDQSYRKEPSLATFLYAHKLPKQGGDTEFADMHGAYESLPDDIKKRIEGRMAIHQRSKLGNPRVAVTREGGEEYYKRRAVKNLLHPIVRTHPVSGRKGLYVSPRFTVGIEDMDDAEAQPLLDTLFAYQTAPGNVYRHKWTLGDFVMWDNRSVNHQACGGYAMDDIRLLHRTSIQGDQPF
;
A
#
# COMPACT_ATOMS: atom_id res chain seq x y z
N MET A 1 6.79 -20.80 -10.16
CA MET A 1 7.26 -19.81 -11.16
C MET A 1 8.52 -19.15 -10.60
N ASP A 2 9.51 -18.90 -11.45
CA ASP A 2 10.79 -18.26 -11.09
C ASP A 2 10.87 -16.91 -11.81
N LEU A 3 10.81 -15.81 -11.04
CA LEU A 3 10.81 -14.44 -11.55
C LEU A 3 12.20 -13.96 -12.05
N SER A 4 13.24 -14.78 -11.90
CA SER A 4 14.55 -14.52 -12.51
C SER A 4 14.61 -14.91 -13.99
N LYS A 5 13.59 -15.59 -14.48
CA LYS A 5 13.49 -16.07 -15.87
C LYS A 5 12.57 -15.17 -16.70
N ASP A 6 12.76 -15.22 -18.00
CA ASP A 6 11.85 -14.56 -18.92
C ASP A 6 10.44 -15.16 -18.81
N ILE A 7 9.47 -14.28 -18.74
CA ILE A 7 8.04 -14.62 -18.68
C ILE A 7 7.44 -14.22 -20.02
N ASP A 8 6.96 -15.21 -20.78
CA ASP A 8 6.29 -14.94 -22.04
C ASP A 8 4.96 -14.20 -21.87
N GLU A 9 4.39 -13.69 -22.95
CA GLU A 9 3.17 -12.88 -22.89
C GLU A 9 1.97 -13.68 -22.40
N SER A 10 1.84 -14.95 -22.77
CA SER A 10 0.71 -15.80 -22.35
C SER A 10 0.70 -16.00 -20.83
N LEU A 11 1.86 -16.29 -20.25
CA LEU A 11 2.00 -16.46 -18.80
C LEU A 11 1.83 -15.10 -18.07
N PHE A 12 2.27 -14.01 -18.70
CA PHE A 12 2.06 -12.69 -18.12
C PHE A 12 0.58 -12.29 -18.11
N ASP A 13 -0.18 -12.60 -19.16
CA ASP A 13 -1.62 -12.40 -19.21
C ASP A 13 -2.33 -13.18 -18.09
N GLU A 14 -1.93 -14.44 -17.84
CA GLU A 14 -2.45 -15.22 -16.70
C GLU A 14 -2.14 -14.56 -15.35
N ILE A 15 -0.95 -13.95 -15.20
CA ILE A 15 -0.59 -13.18 -13.99
C ILE A 15 -1.48 -11.96 -13.83
N ILE A 16 -1.72 -11.20 -14.91
CA ILE A 16 -2.63 -10.04 -14.89
C ILE A 16 -4.05 -10.45 -14.50
N ASP A 17 -4.58 -11.51 -15.09
CA ASP A 17 -5.91 -12.03 -14.76
C ASP A 17 -6.01 -12.47 -13.29
N ALA A 18 -4.99 -13.18 -12.82
CA ALA A 18 -4.89 -13.59 -11.43
C ALA A 18 -4.79 -12.37 -10.49
N PHE A 19 -3.99 -11.36 -10.87
CA PHE A 19 -3.79 -10.13 -10.10
C PHE A 19 -5.10 -9.33 -9.94
N VAL A 20 -5.82 -9.11 -11.03
CA VAL A 20 -7.12 -8.42 -11.01
C VAL A 20 -8.17 -9.21 -10.21
N LYS A 21 -8.15 -10.54 -10.31
CA LYS A 21 -9.13 -11.40 -9.63
C LYS A 21 -8.82 -11.61 -8.15
N LYS A 22 -7.54 -11.75 -7.78
CA LYS A 22 -7.09 -12.11 -6.42
C LYS A 22 -6.57 -10.91 -5.63
N GLN A 23 -6.24 -9.80 -6.30
CA GLN A 23 -5.81 -8.53 -5.74
C GLN A 23 -4.43 -8.58 -5.03
N VAL A 24 -4.05 -9.72 -4.49
CA VAL A 24 -2.74 -9.99 -3.86
C VAL A 24 -2.19 -11.29 -4.45
N LEU A 25 -0.97 -11.24 -4.97
CA LEU A 25 -0.25 -12.42 -5.44
C LEU A 25 1.04 -12.60 -4.64
N VAL A 26 1.35 -13.85 -4.34
CA VAL A 26 2.55 -14.24 -3.60
C VAL A 26 3.34 -15.24 -4.43
N PHE A 27 4.57 -14.88 -4.78
CA PHE A 27 5.53 -15.77 -5.42
C PHE A 27 6.54 -16.20 -4.35
N ARG A 28 6.48 -17.47 -3.96
CA ARG A 28 7.33 -18.04 -2.92
C ARG A 28 8.69 -18.43 -3.45
N ASP A 29 9.68 -18.49 -2.55
CA ASP A 29 11.00 -19.06 -2.80
C ASP A 29 11.70 -18.45 -4.04
N GLN A 30 11.67 -17.11 -4.12
CA GLN A 30 12.30 -16.38 -5.21
C GLN A 30 13.75 -16.06 -4.88
N HIS A 31 14.64 -16.30 -5.84
CA HIS A 31 16.06 -15.95 -5.78
C HIS A 31 16.37 -14.95 -6.89
N ILE A 32 15.91 -13.71 -6.70
CA ILE A 32 16.01 -12.66 -7.70
C ILE A 32 16.99 -11.56 -7.29
N GLU A 33 17.67 -11.01 -8.28
CA GLU A 33 18.49 -9.83 -8.16
C GLU A 33 17.68 -8.56 -8.46
N PRO A 34 18.16 -7.35 -8.09
CA PRO A 34 17.43 -6.11 -8.30
C PRO A 34 16.92 -5.89 -9.74
N GLN A 35 17.71 -6.26 -10.75
CA GLN A 35 17.31 -6.14 -12.16
C GLN A 35 16.09 -7.00 -12.51
N HIS A 36 15.94 -8.18 -11.89
CA HIS A 36 14.77 -9.04 -12.11
C HIS A 36 13.50 -8.43 -11.51
N GLN A 37 13.59 -7.85 -10.30
CA GLN A 37 12.49 -7.11 -9.70
C GLN A 37 12.06 -5.92 -10.56
N VAL A 38 13.02 -5.14 -11.08
CA VAL A 38 12.76 -4.01 -11.98
C VAL A 38 12.12 -4.50 -13.27
N ALA A 39 12.69 -5.53 -13.91
CA ALA A 39 12.19 -6.07 -15.18
C ALA A 39 10.74 -6.55 -15.05
N PHE A 40 10.43 -7.32 -14.00
CA PHE A 40 9.08 -7.82 -13.74
C PHE A 40 8.09 -6.68 -13.45
N SER A 41 8.43 -5.80 -12.50
CA SER A 41 7.53 -4.71 -12.10
C SER A 41 7.23 -3.75 -13.26
N ARG A 42 8.20 -3.48 -14.14
CA ARG A 42 8.07 -2.58 -15.30
C ARG A 42 6.98 -3.01 -16.28
N ARG A 43 6.66 -4.31 -16.35
CA ARG A 43 5.60 -4.82 -17.21
C ARG A 43 4.19 -4.33 -16.80
N PHE A 44 4.03 -3.88 -15.57
CA PHE A 44 2.76 -3.33 -15.06
C PHE A 44 2.58 -1.84 -15.33
N GLY A 45 3.65 -1.14 -15.75
CA GLY A 45 3.58 0.28 -16.08
C GLY A 45 4.83 1.08 -15.65
N PRO A 46 4.75 2.42 -15.73
CA PRO A 46 5.83 3.30 -15.31
C PRO A 46 6.00 3.30 -13.79
N PHE A 47 7.25 3.41 -13.33
CA PHE A 47 7.55 3.46 -11.91
C PHE A 47 7.19 4.78 -11.25
N GLU A 48 6.76 4.72 -10.00
CA GLU A 48 6.71 5.85 -9.09
C GLU A 48 8.04 6.00 -8.34
N MET A 49 8.67 7.16 -8.49
CA MET A 49 9.92 7.50 -7.82
C MET A 49 9.64 8.25 -6.51
N LEU A 50 9.22 7.52 -5.47
CA LEU A 50 8.62 8.09 -4.26
C LEU A 50 9.58 8.46 -3.14
N PHE A 51 10.78 7.90 -3.14
CA PHE A 51 11.71 7.94 -2.02
C PHE A 51 12.95 8.76 -2.35
N GLU A 52 13.65 9.25 -1.32
CA GLU A 52 14.90 9.97 -1.48
C GLU A 52 16.01 9.03 -1.97
N GLU A 53 17.07 9.57 -2.56
CA GLU A 53 18.14 8.79 -3.18
C GLU A 53 18.84 7.84 -2.18
N ASP A 54 19.05 8.30 -0.94
CA ASP A 54 19.65 7.53 0.15
C ASP A 54 18.77 6.39 0.69
N GLN A 55 17.52 6.31 0.22
CA GLN A 55 16.55 5.27 0.57
C GLN A 55 16.35 4.26 -0.56
N ARG A 56 17.17 4.31 -1.60
CA ARG A 56 17.06 3.45 -2.79
C ARG A 56 18.24 2.50 -2.89
N VAL A 57 18.03 1.42 -3.64
CA VAL A 57 19.11 0.47 -3.94
C VAL A 57 20.11 1.15 -4.88
N PRO A 58 21.41 1.18 -4.56
CA PRO A 58 22.43 1.74 -5.44
C PRO A 58 22.39 1.10 -6.84
N GLY A 59 22.33 1.93 -7.89
CA GLY A 59 22.22 1.49 -9.28
C GLY A 59 20.81 1.10 -9.75
N PHE A 60 19.82 1.06 -8.83
CA PHE A 60 18.42 0.73 -9.14
C PHE A 60 17.47 1.74 -8.48
N PRO A 61 17.36 2.95 -9.03
CA PRO A 61 16.59 4.04 -8.43
C PRO A 61 15.10 3.76 -8.33
N GLU A 62 14.60 2.77 -9.05
CA GLU A 62 13.20 2.29 -8.98
C GLU A 62 12.90 1.51 -7.69
N ILE A 63 13.94 0.97 -7.03
CA ILE A 63 13.80 0.12 -5.85
C ILE A 63 14.07 0.93 -4.58
N ALA A 64 13.05 1.08 -3.75
CA ALA A 64 13.18 1.63 -2.40
C ALA A 64 13.52 0.53 -1.39
N ILE A 65 14.30 0.90 -0.38
CA ILE A 65 14.66 0.02 0.74
C ILE A 65 13.70 0.32 1.91
N LEU A 66 12.95 -0.68 2.34
CA LEU A 66 12.17 -0.63 3.58
C LEU A 66 12.91 -1.43 4.67
N SER A 67 13.56 -0.73 5.60
CA SER A 67 14.42 -1.41 6.58
C SER A 67 14.65 -0.60 7.84
N ASN A 68 14.83 -1.32 8.96
CA ASN A 68 15.38 -0.80 10.22
C ASN A 68 16.88 -1.10 10.36
N GLU A 69 17.55 -1.60 9.32
CA GLU A 69 18.99 -1.84 9.30
C GLU A 69 19.77 -0.52 9.29
N LYS A 70 20.91 -0.53 9.98
CA LYS A 70 21.82 0.62 10.00
C LYS A 70 23.19 0.21 9.46
N VAL A 71 23.77 1.10 8.66
CA VAL A 71 25.16 1.07 8.23
C VAL A 71 25.81 2.36 8.72
N ASP A 72 26.94 2.28 9.40
CA ASP A 72 27.65 3.41 10.02
C ASP A 72 26.73 4.30 10.89
N GLY A 73 25.83 3.65 11.65
CA GLY A 73 24.90 4.31 12.55
C GLY A 73 23.68 4.96 11.90
N LYS A 74 23.59 4.98 10.57
CA LYS A 74 22.46 5.57 9.80
C LYS A 74 21.57 4.47 9.22
N PHE A 75 20.26 4.70 9.24
CA PHE A 75 19.32 3.80 8.57
C PHE A 75 19.54 3.82 7.04
N ILE A 76 19.58 2.64 6.43
CA ILE A 76 19.78 2.49 4.97
C ILE A 76 18.47 2.61 4.16
N GLY A 77 17.33 2.78 4.81
CA GLY A 77 16.04 2.81 4.15
C GLY A 77 14.96 3.48 4.98
N VAL A 78 13.72 3.27 4.56
CA VAL A 78 12.53 3.79 5.24
C VAL A 78 12.17 2.89 6.41
N VAL A 79 12.20 3.45 7.61
CA VAL A 79 11.86 2.73 8.84
C VAL A 79 10.37 2.85 9.13
N ALA A 80 9.73 1.75 9.54
CA ALA A 80 8.34 1.71 10.00
C ALA A 80 7.32 2.35 9.02
N ALA A 81 7.44 2.02 7.71
CA ALA A 81 6.46 2.42 6.72
C ALA A 81 5.19 1.56 6.82
N GLY A 82 4.02 2.21 6.71
CA GLY A 82 2.76 1.48 6.51
C GLY A 82 2.09 0.92 7.76
N ASP A 83 2.33 1.46 8.95
CA ASP A 83 1.78 0.98 10.23
C ASP A 83 0.25 1.16 10.41
N PHE A 84 -0.43 1.72 9.43
CA PHE A 84 -1.87 1.97 9.45
C PHE A 84 -2.50 1.48 8.15
N TRP A 85 -3.75 1.08 8.20
CA TRP A 85 -4.53 0.73 7.02
C TRP A 85 -4.58 1.86 6.01
N HIS A 86 -4.10 1.59 4.78
CA HIS A 86 -4.07 2.54 3.68
C HIS A 86 -3.99 1.87 2.31
N SER A 87 -4.38 2.62 1.28
CA SER A 87 -3.95 2.40 -0.10
C SER A 87 -2.82 3.37 -0.42
N ASP A 88 -1.81 2.91 -1.13
CA ASP A 88 -0.62 3.71 -1.44
C ASP A 88 -0.98 4.97 -2.25
N GLN A 89 -0.46 6.12 -1.77
CA GLN A 89 -0.56 7.42 -2.43
C GLN A 89 -2.00 7.91 -2.66
N SER A 90 -3.03 7.40 -1.93
CA SER A 90 -4.42 7.82 -2.13
C SER A 90 -4.66 9.32 -1.92
N TYR A 91 -3.69 10.06 -1.39
CA TYR A 91 -3.66 11.52 -1.30
C TYR A 91 -3.09 12.20 -2.56
N ARG A 92 -2.87 11.47 -3.68
CA ARG A 92 -2.49 12.01 -4.99
C ARG A 92 -3.65 11.89 -5.96
N LYS A 93 -3.62 12.73 -7.01
CA LYS A 93 -4.62 12.69 -8.08
C LYS A 93 -4.64 11.34 -8.78
N GLU A 94 -3.47 10.78 -9.01
CA GLU A 94 -3.22 9.47 -9.61
C GLU A 94 -2.47 8.62 -8.56
N PRO A 95 -3.18 7.87 -7.71
CA PRO A 95 -2.57 6.97 -6.73
C PRO A 95 -1.83 5.81 -7.37
N SER A 96 -1.01 5.10 -6.59
CA SER A 96 -0.31 3.91 -7.08
C SER A 96 -1.28 2.84 -7.60
N LEU A 97 -0.95 2.24 -8.75
CA LEU A 97 -1.64 1.05 -9.26
C LEU A 97 -1.29 -0.17 -8.43
N ALA A 98 0.00 -0.49 -8.39
CA ALA A 98 0.52 -1.70 -7.77
C ALA A 98 1.77 -1.42 -6.96
N THR A 99 1.95 -2.21 -5.91
CA THR A 99 3.17 -2.23 -5.11
C THR A 99 3.69 -3.67 -5.02
N PHE A 100 5.00 -3.79 -5.08
CA PHE A 100 5.73 -5.06 -5.04
C PHE A 100 6.74 -5.00 -3.91
N LEU A 101 6.80 -6.05 -3.10
CA LEU A 101 7.79 -6.21 -2.05
C LEU A 101 8.53 -7.54 -2.21
N TYR A 102 9.86 -7.49 -2.07
CA TYR A 102 10.71 -8.67 -2.05
C TYR A 102 11.44 -8.77 -0.69
N ALA A 103 11.39 -9.95 -0.06
CA ALA A 103 11.91 -10.16 1.30
C ALA A 103 13.36 -10.63 1.29
N HIS A 104 14.28 -9.74 1.70
CA HIS A 104 15.72 -10.02 1.85
C HIS A 104 16.13 -10.45 3.25
N LYS A 105 15.59 -9.77 4.30
CA LYS A 105 15.83 -10.12 5.72
C LYS A 105 14.53 -10.00 6.47
N LEU A 106 14.26 -10.94 7.35
CA LEU A 106 13.05 -10.97 8.15
C LEU A 106 13.39 -11.10 9.64
N PRO A 107 12.59 -10.47 10.50
CA PRO A 107 12.73 -10.64 11.94
C PRO A 107 12.34 -12.06 12.35
N LYS A 108 12.81 -12.49 13.51
CA LYS A 108 12.51 -13.83 14.05
C LYS A 108 11.01 -14.05 14.29
N GLN A 109 10.28 -12.97 14.60
CA GLN A 109 8.83 -12.98 14.78
C GLN A 109 8.23 -11.64 14.38
N GLY A 110 6.96 -11.61 14.02
CA GLY A 110 6.26 -10.39 13.58
C GLY A 110 6.68 -9.96 12.18
N GLY A 111 6.43 -8.68 11.87
CA GLY A 111 6.75 -8.09 10.57
C GLY A 111 5.79 -8.49 9.44
N ASP A 112 4.67 -9.14 9.76
CA ASP A 112 3.63 -9.54 8.81
C ASP A 112 3.01 -8.32 8.12
N THR A 113 2.32 -8.57 7.01
CA THR A 113 1.52 -7.56 6.31
C THR A 113 0.09 -8.05 6.17
N GLU A 114 -0.87 -7.20 6.50
CA GLU A 114 -2.29 -7.48 6.32
C GLU A 114 -2.84 -6.73 5.13
N PHE A 115 -3.77 -7.38 4.41
CA PHE A 115 -4.46 -6.88 3.23
C PHE A 115 -5.95 -7.03 3.41
N ALA A 116 -6.70 -5.95 3.21
CA ALA A 116 -8.16 -5.93 3.29
C ALA A 116 -8.74 -5.86 1.87
N ASP A 117 -9.66 -6.76 1.55
CA ASP A 117 -10.42 -6.75 0.29
C ASP A 117 -11.45 -5.62 0.30
N MET A 118 -11.18 -4.55 -0.44
CA MET A 118 -12.06 -3.39 -0.49
C MET A 118 -13.29 -3.62 -1.38
N HIS A 119 -13.27 -4.61 -2.27
CA HIS A 119 -14.48 -5.09 -2.97
C HIS A 119 -15.40 -5.82 -2.00
N GLY A 120 -14.87 -6.80 -1.25
CA GLY A 120 -15.63 -7.52 -0.23
C GLY A 120 -16.20 -6.61 0.85
N ALA A 121 -15.42 -5.60 1.27
CA ALA A 121 -15.89 -4.57 2.20
C ALA A 121 -17.10 -3.81 1.66
N TYR A 122 -17.07 -3.36 0.39
CA TYR A 122 -18.22 -2.71 -0.24
C TYR A 122 -19.41 -3.66 -0.42
N GLU A 123 -19.17 -4.86 -0.90
CA GLU A 123 -20.22 -5.85 -1.18
C GLU A 123 -21.01 -6.20 0.07
N SER A 124 -20.34 -6.26 1.24
CA SER A 124 -20.95 -6.60 2.55
C SER A 124 -21.68 -5.44 3.25
N LEU A 125 -21.59 -4.21 2.72
CA LEU A 125 -22.31 -3.07 3.30
C LEU A 125 -23.84 -3.26 3.20
N PRO A 126 -24.59 -2.83 4.22
CA PRO A 126 -26.05 -2.70 4.13
C PRO A 126 -26.48 -1.73 3.04
N ASP A 127 -27.66 -1.93 2.46
CA ASP A 127 -28.17 -1.11 1.35
C ASP A 127 -28.39 0.36 1.73
N ASP A 128 -28.73 0.67 2.96
CA ASP A 128 -28.89 2.03 3.46
C ASP A 128 -27.52 2.75 3.52
N ILE A 129 -26.45 2.06 3.93
CA ILE A 129 -25.09 2.61 3.90
C ILE A 129 -24.63 2.81 2.46
N LYS A 130 -24.84 1.82 1.57
CA LYS A 130 -24.52 1.97 0.13
C LYS A 130 -25.18 3.20 -0.48
N LYS A 131 -26.46 3.43 -0.20
CA LYS A 131 -27.21 4.62 -0.64
C LYS A 131 -26.63 5.92 -0.08
N ARG A 132 -26.18 5.91 1.20
CA ARG A 132 -25.59 7.11 1.82
C ARG A 132 -24.27 7.52 1.20
N ILE A 133 -23.49 6.57 0.70
CA ILE A 133 -22.16 6.84 0.12
C ILE A 133 -22.15 6.92 -1.42
N GLU A 134 -23.26 6.60 -2.07
CA GLU A 134 -23.37 6.63 -3.53
C GLU A 134 -23.10 8.03 -4.09
N GLY A 135 -22.16 8.13 -5.03
CA GLY A 135 -21.75 9.38 -5.65
C GLY A 135 -21.01 10.38 -4.74
N ARG A 136 -20.76 10.05 -3.47
CA ARG A 136 -20.04 10.93 -2.54
C ARG A 136 -18.52 10.82 -2.70
N MET A 137 -17.86 11.94 -2.41
CA MET A 137 -16.42 12.06 -2.47
C MET A 137 -15.82 12.06 -1.06
N ALA A 138 -14.78 11.27 -0.85
CA ALA A 138 -13.96 11.30 0.35
C ALA A 138 -12.82 12.31 0.19
N ILE A 139 -12.50 13.00 1.29
CA ILE A 139 -11.38 13.94 1.36
C ILE A 139 -10.14 13.15 1.78
N HIS A 140 -9.18 13.01 0.87
CA HIS A 140 -7.90 12.38 1.14
C HIS A 140 -6.82 13.42 1.40
N GLN A 141 -6.05 13.21 2.46
CA GLN A 141 -4.97 14.10 2.86
C GLN A 141 -3.77 13.28 3.33
N ARG A 142 -2.56 13.72 3.00
CA ARG A 142 -1.36 13.21 3.65
C ARG A 142 -1.39 13.67 5.10
N SER A 143 -1.75 12.77 6.01
CA SER A 143 -1.99 13.08 7.42
C SER A 143 -0.82 13.82 8.07
N LYS A 144 -1.14 14.87 8.84
CA LYS A 144 -0.20 15.59 9.71
C LYS A 144 0.26 14.75 10.91
N LEU A 145 -0.47 13.71 11.26
CA LEU A 145 -0.08 12.77 12.30
C LEU A 145 1.03 11.89 11.75
N GLY A 146 2.27 12.37 11.91
CA GLY A 146 3.45 11.57 11.65
C GLY A 146 3.35 10.26 12.43
N ASN A 147 3.77 9.14 11.83
CA ASN A 147 3.98 7.92 12.58
C ASN A 147 4.93 8.24 13.77
N PRO A 148 4.53 8.02 15.02
CA PRO A 148 5.37 8.28 16.19
C PRO A 148 6.75 7.61 16.10
N ARG A 149 6.84 6.44 15.44
CA ARG A 149 8.10 5.75 15.20
C ARG A 149 9.00 6.47 14.20
N VAL A 150 8.43 7.15 13.21
CA VAL A 150 9.18 7.95 12.22
C VAL A 150 9.64 9.28 12.82
N ALA A 151 8.87 9.86 13.74
CA ALA A 151 9.28 11.07 14.47
C ALA A 151 10.54 10.85 15.31
N VAL A 152 10.74 9.62 15.82
CA VAL A 152 11.94 9.22 16.60
C VAL A 152 13.17 9.01 15.71
N THR A 153 12.99 8.76 14.40
CA THR A 153 14.07 8.36 13.49
C THR A 153 14.59 9.50 12.59
N ARG A 154 13.91 10.66 12.54
CA ARG A 154 14.32 11.81 11.74
C ARG A 154 14.42 13.07 12.60
N GLU A 155 15.58 13.69 12.59
CA GLU A 155 15.76 15.06 13.09
C GLU A 155 14.77 15.99 12.37
N GLY A 156 13.89 16.69 13.12
CA GLY A 156 12.86 17.55 12.54
C GLY A 156 11.62 16.84 11.95
N GLY A 157 11.32 15.62 12.37
CA GLY A 157 10.22 14.80 11.83
C GLY A 157 8.85 15.49 11.74
N GLU A 158 8.42 16.23 12.78
CA GLU A 158 7.17 17.01 12.74
C GLU A 158 7.18 18.11 11.66
N GLU A 159 8.31 18.82 11.52
CA GLU A 159 8.44 19.90 10.56
C GLU A 159 8.54 19.40 9.12
N TYR A 160 9.14 18.21 8.91
CA TYR A 160 9.14 17.52 7.64
C TYR A 160 7.72 17.18 7.16
N TYR A 161 6.86 16.71 8.07
CA TYR A 161 5.46 16.40 7.74
C TYR A 161 4.62 17.67 7.56
N LYS A 162 4.85 18.74 8.35
CA LYS A 162 4.18 20.04 8.20
C LYS A 162 4.47 20.68 6.83
N ARG A 163 5.71 20.62 6.35
CA ARG A 163 6.12 21.16 5.04
C ARG A 163 5.53 20.38 3.86
N ARG A 164 5.19 19.12 4.04
CA ARG A 164 4.55 18.26 3.05
C ARG A 164 3.03 18.14 3.23
N ALA A 165 2.40 19.02 4.00
CA ALA A 165 0.95 19.10 4.08
C ALA A 165 0.38 19.39 2.68
N VAL A 166 -0.11 18.33 2.04
CA VAL A 166 -0.67 18.36 0.68
C VAL A 166 -2.10 18.86 0.77
N LYS A 167 -2.56 19.52 -0.29
CA LYS A 167 -3.96 19.89 -0.50
C LYS A 167 -4.88 18.68 -0.26
N ASN A 168 -6.05 18.94 0.31
CA ASN A 168 -7.15 17.99 0.28
C ASN A 168 -7.40 17.57 -1.17
N LEU A 169 -7.56 16.28 -1.38
CA LEU A 169 -7.87 15.71 -2.67
C LEU A 169 -9.15 14.89 -2.55
N LEU A 170 -10.02 15.01 -3.54
CA LEU A 170 -11.28 14.29 -3.58
C LEU A 170 -11.13 13.02 -4.42
N HIS A 171 -11.58 11.91 -3.85
CA HIS A 171 -11.78 10.65 -4.57
C HIS A 171 -13.16 10.07 -4.22
N PRO A 172 -13.76 9.29 -5.13
CA PRO A 172 -15.04 8.64 -4.81
C PRO A 172 -14.87 7.71 -3.61
N ILE A 173 -15.85 7.70 -2.68
CA ILE A 173 -15.90 6.73 -1.58
C ILE A 173 -16.00 5.31 -2.16
N VAL A 174 -16.75 5.16 -3.25
CA VAL A 174 -16.91 3.91 -4.00
C VAL A 174 -16.19 4.05 -5.34
N ARG A 175 -15.02 3.43 -5.43
CA ARG A 175 -14.23 3.37 -6.66
C ARG A 175 -14.69 2.22 -7.54
N THR A 176 -14.79 2.45 -8.85
CA THR A 176 -14.91 1.38 -9.84
C THR A 176 -13.51 0.94 -10.27
N HIS A 177 -13.24 -0.35 -10.21
CA HIS A 177 -11.96 -0.90 -10.65
C HIS A 177 -11.88 -0.88 -12.19
N PRO A 178 -10.87 -0.24 -12.81
CA PRO A 178 -10.86 0.06 -14.24
C PRO A 178 -10.81 -1.17 -15.15
N VAL A 179 -10.35 -2.32 -14.65
CA VAL A 179 -10.24 -3.55 -15.44
C VAL A 179 -11.41 -4.49 -15.17
N SER A 180 -11.72 -4.77 -13.88
CA SER A 180 -12.79 -5.73 -13.54
C SER A 180 -14.19 -5.12 -13.54
N GLY A 181 -14.32 -3.79 -13.48
CA GLY A 181 -15.61 -3.12 -13.30
C GLY A 181 -16.22 -3.28 -11.90
N ARG A 182 -15.58 -4.02 -10.98
CA ARG A 182 -16.09 -4.21 -9.62
C ARG A 182 -15.99 -2.91 -8.82
N LYS A 183 -17.00 -2.65 -8.02
CA LYS A 183 -17.01 -1.56 -7.05
C LYS A 183 -16.27 -1.98 -5.78
N GLY A 184 -15.53 -1.04 -5.16
CA GLY A 184 -14.84 -1.24 -3.90
C GLY A 184 -14.85 0.04 -3.07
N LEU A 185 -14.71 -0.08 -1.75
CA LEU A 185 -14.50 1.08 -0.89
C LEU A 185 -13.12 1.68 -1.16
N TYR A 186 -13.07 3.01 -1.33
CA TYR A 186 -11.81 3.73 -1.53
C TYR A 186 -11.61 4.79 -0.44
N VAL A 187 -11.58 4.32 0.79
CA VAL A 187 -11.33 5.10 2.02
C VAL A 187 -10.33 4.36 2.90
N SER A 188 -9.60 5.08 3.73
CA SER A 188 -8.65 4.46 4.66
C SER A 188 -8.48 5.29 5.93
N PRO A 189 -8.28 4.65 7.11
CA PRO A 189 -8.00 5.37 8.35
C PRO A 189 -6.80 6.31 8.27
N ARG A 190 -5.82 5.98 7.41
CA ARG A 190 -4.57 6.75 7.29
C ARG A 190 -4.72 8.05 6.54
N PHE A 191 -5.49 8.07 5.45
CA PHE A 191 -5.49 9.20 4.52
C PHE A 191 -6.86 9.85 4.33
N THR A 192 -7.95 9.18 4.69
CA THR A 192 -9.29 9.77 4.59
C THR A 192 -9.59 10.58 5.84
N VAL A 193 -9.84 11.88 5.66
CA VAL A 193 -10.02 12.84 6.78
C VAL A 193 -11.41 13.43 6.85
N GLY A 194 -12.28 13.14 5.88
CA GLY A 194 -13.65 13.65 5.84
C GLY A 194 -14.38 13.22 4.57
N ILE A 195 -15.62 13.67 4.44
CA ILE A 195 -16.48 13.49 3.27
C ILE A 195 -16.87 14.89 2.77
N GLU A 196 -16.82 15.10 1.45
CA GLU A 196 -17.20 16.37 0.83
C GLU A 196 -18.67 16.72 1.16
N ASP A 197 -18.92 17.99 1.44
CA ASP A 197 -20.25 18.53 1.78
C ASP A 197 -20.95 17.81 2.98
N MET A 198 -20.13 17.31 3.92
CA MET A 198 -20.61 16.71 5.16
C MET A 198 -19.80 17.27 6.33
N ASP A 199 -20.46 17.64 7.42
CA ASP A 199 -19.74 18.07 8.62
C ASP A 199 -19.07 16.90 9.35
N ASP A 200 -18.10 17.19 10.20
CA ASP A 200 -17.31 16.16 10.90
C ASP A 200 -18.18 15.29 11.84
N ALA A 201 -19.24 15.86 12.40
CA ALA A 201 -20.12 15.14 13.32
C ALA A 201 -20.94 14.05 12.59
N GLU A 202 -21.24 14.25 11.31
CA GLU A 202 -21.90 13.28 10.45
C GLU A 202 -20.90 12.39 9.72
N ALA A 203 -19.80 12.96 9.20
CA ALA A 203 -18.81 12.25 8.40
C ALA A 203 -18.05 11.19 9.20
N GLN A 204 -17.60 11.52 10.43
CA GLN A 204 -16.76 10.62 11.21
C GLN A 204 -17.45 9.29 11.57
N PRO A 205 -18.71 9.26 12.10
CA PRO A 205 -19.38 8.00 12.35
C PRO A 205 -19.61 7.14 11.09
N LEU A 206 -19.83 7.78 9.94
CA LEU A 206 -19.96 7.07 8.67
C LEU A 206 -18.63 6.46 8.24
N LEU A 207 -17.52 7.22 8.29
CA LEU A 207 -16.19 6.72 8.01
C LEU A 207 -15.79 5.58 8.94
N ASP A 208 -16.07 5.70 10.26
CA ASP A 208 -15.78 4.64 11.23
C ASP A 208 -16.56 3.35 10.91
N THR A 209 -17.80 3.49 10.43
CA THR A 209 -18.58 2.35 9.95
C THR A 209 -17.90 1.71 8.73
N LEU A 210 -17.49 2.49 7.74
CA LEU A 210 -16.80 1.97 6.55
C LEU A 210 -15.46 1.30 6.90
N PHE A 211 -14.69 1.85 7.83
CA PHE A 211 -13.45 1.26 8.33
C PHE A 211 -13.68 -0.06 9.07
N ALA A 212 -14.80 -0.19 9.83
CA ALA A 212 -15.17 -1.44 10.48
C ALA A 212 -15.46 -2.55 9.45
N TYR A 213 -16.15 -2.24 8.35
CA TYR A 213 -16.40 -3.20 7.27
C TYR A 213 -15.11 -3.61 6.53
N GLN A 214 -14.15 -2.70 6.41
CA GLN A 214 -12.84 -3.01 5.84
C GLN A 214 -12.15 -4.17 6.57
N THR A 215 -12.22 -4.17 7.91
CA THR A 215 -11.53 -5.16 8.77
C THR A 215 -12.47 -6.21 9.37
N ALA A 216 -13.65 -6.37 8.78
CA ALA A 216 -14.61 -7.38 9.21
C ALA A 216 -14.03 -8.80 9.13
N PRO A 217 -14.48 -9.74 9.96
CA PRO A 217 -14.03 -11.12 9.92
C PRO A 217 -14.15 -11.73 8.52
N GLY A 218 -13.07 -12.36 8.07
CA GLY A 218 -13.00 -12.98 6.72
C GLY A 218 -12.60 -12.03 5.59
N ASN A 219 -12.55 -10.72 5.84
CA ASN A 219 -12.19 -9.71 4.83
C ASN A 219 -10.69 -9.36 4.81
N VAL A 220 -9.92 -9.88 5.75
CA VAL A 220 -8.49 -9.59 5.89
C VAL A 220 -7.66 -10.83 5.63
N TYR A 221 -6.73 -10.75 4.70
CA TYR A 221 -5.65 -11.71 4.49
C TYR A 221 -4.39 -11.24 5.21
N ARG A 222 -3.83 -12.06 6.10
CA ARG A 222 -2.55 -11.81 6.76
C ARG A 222 -1.46 -12.63 6.10
N HIS A 223 -0.50 -11.93 5.49
CA HIS A 223 0.68 -12.54 4.90
C HIS A 223 1.79 -12.67 5.95
N LYS A 224 2.15 -13.90 6.24
CA LYS A 224 3.34 -14.25 7.01
C LYS A 224 4.51 -14.42 6.06
N TRP A 225 5.48 -13.54 6.20
CA TRP A 225 6.64 -13.50 5.31
C TRP A 225 7.56 -14.71 5.49
N THR A 226 8.08 -15.18 4.38
CA THR A 226 9.22 -16.11 4.30
C THR A 226 10.31 -15.45 3.45
N LEU A 227 11.58 -15.74 3.73
CA LEU A 227 12.69 -15.24 2.92
C LEU A 227 12.50 -15.66 1.46
N GLY A 228 12.75 -14.73 0.54
CA GLY A 228 12.52 -14.95 -0.88
C GLY A 228 11.05 -14.81 -1.32
N ASP A 229 10.13 -14.41 -0.43
CA ASP A 229 8.79 -14.05 -0.87
C ASP A 229 8.84 -12.77 -1.70
N PHE A 230 8.20 -12.83 -2.87
CA PHE A 230 7.86 -11.66 -3.68
C PHE A 230 6.35 -11.49 -3.67
N VAL A 231 5.86 -10.41 -3.08
CA VAL A 231 4.45 -10.12 -2.90
C VAL A 231 4.07 -8.88 -3.69
N MET A 232 2.96 -8.95 -4.42
CA MET A 232 2.39 -7.80 -5.11
C MET A 232 0.91 -7.62 -4.76
N TRP A 233 0.44 -6.38 -4.76
CA TRP A 233 -0.97 -6.07 -4.52
C TRP A 233 -1.48 -4.91 -5.35
N ASP A 234 -2.80 -4.94 -5.62
CA ASP A 234 -3.52 -3.94 -6.37
C ASP A 234 -4.06 -2.84 -5.43
N ASN A 235 -3.42 -1.68 -5.42
CA ASN A 235 -3.83 -0.54 -4.58
C ASN A 235 -5.20 0.04 -4.97
N ARG A 236 -5.75 -0.38 -6.11
CA ARG A 236 -7.07 0.07 -6.57
C ARG A 236 -8.20 -0.67 -5.86
N SER A 237 -7.89 -1.81 -5.25
CA SER A 237 -8.88 -2.71 -4.64
C SER A 237 -8.47 -3.26 -3.27
N VAL A 238 -7.27 -2.91 -2.76
CA VAL A 238 -6.75 -3.40 -1.48
C VAL A 238 -6.28 -2.24 -0.61
N ASN A 239 -6.69 -2.23 0.66
CA ASN A 239 -5.96 -1.53 1.71
C ASN A 239 -5.01 -2.50 2.41
N HIS A 240 -3.89 -1.99 2.90
CA HIS A 240 -2.90 -2.82 3.59
C HIS A 240 -2.29 -2.10 4.78
N GLN A 241 -1.69 -2.89 5.70
CA GLN A 241 -0.89 -2.38 6.80
C GLN A 241 0.26 -3.31 7.18
N ALA A 242 1.36 -2.73 7.64
CA ALA A 242 2.44 -3.46 8.27
C ALA A 242 2.11 -3.71 9.75
N CYS A 243 2.13 -4.97 10.18
CA CYS A 243 1.70 -5.35 11.54
C CYS A 243 2.74 -5.04 12.63
N GLY A 244 3.99 -4.75 12.28
CA GLY A 244 5.04 -4.57 13.27
C GLY A 244 5.29 -5.82 14.11
N GLY A 245 5.42 -5.67 15.43
CA GLY A 245 5.54 -6.81 16.36
C GLY A 245 6.93 -7.42 16.42
N TYR A 246 7.97 -6.70 16.00
CA TYR A 246 9.38 -7.09 16.11
C TYR A 246 10.21 -5.98 16.79
N ALA A 247 11.33 -6.37 17.40
CA ALA A 247 12.23 -5.44 18.05
C ALA A 247 13.04 -4.61 17.03
N MET A 248 13.49 -3.42 17.43
CA MET A 248 14.25 -2.52 16.53
C MET A 248 15.64 -3.05 16.15
N ASP A 249 16.19 -3.98 16.93
CA ASP A 249 17.45 -4.68 16.67
C ASP A 249 17.26 -5.99 15.88
N ASP A 250 16.02 -6.40 15.66
CA ASP A 250 15.68 -7.56 14.81
C ASP A 250 15.40 -7.05 13.38
N ILE A 251 16.33 -7.34 12.46
CA ILE A 251 16.38 -6.69 11.16
C ILE A 251 15.27 -7.20 10.24
N ARG A 252 14.54 -6.23 9.67
CA ARG A 252 13.61 -6.43 8.55
C ARG A 252 14.08 -5.61 7.35
N LEU A 253 14.32 -6.26 6.21
CA LEU A 253 14.71 -5.60 4.98
C LEU A 253 13.90 -6.13 3.81
N LEU A 254 13.12 -5.26 3.20
CA LEU A 254 12.38 -5.51 1.97
C LEU A 254 12.79 -4.51 0.90
N HIS A 255 12.85 -4.96 -0.34
CA HIS A 255 12.93 -4.09 -1.52
C HIS A 255 11.53 -3.82 -2.07
N ARG A 256 11.25 -2.56 -2.39
CA ARG A 256 9.96 -2.12 -2.89
C ARG A 256 10.07 -1.48 -4.27
N THR A 257 9.21 -1.89 -5.20
CA THR A 257 8.87 -1.13 -6.40
C THR A 257 7.41 -0.71 -6.37
N SER A 258 7.08 0.41 -7.02
CA SER A 258 5.70 0.92 -7.11
C SER A 258 5.42 1.42 -8.52
N ILE A 259 4.22 1.17 -9.01
CA ILE A 259 3.77 1.53 -10.35
C ILE A 259 2.74 2.65 -10.27
N GLN A 260 2.88 3.63 -11.15
CA GLN A 260 1.91 4.73 -11.31
C GLN A 260 0.54 4.17 -11.68
N GLY A 261 -0.49 4.76 -11.11
CA GLY A 261 -1.86 4.35 -11.38
C GLY A 261 -2.67 5.42 -12.10
N ASP A 262 -3.96 5.29 -11.98
CA ASP A 262 -4.99 6.11 -12.62
C ASP A 262 -5.76 6.94 -11.57
N GLN A 263 -6.44 7.99 -12.06
CA GLN A 263 -7.36 8.74 -11.22
C GLN A 263 -8.58 7.86 -10.88
N PRO A 264 -8.93 7.69 -9.60
CA PRO A 264 -10.12 6.96 -9.17
C PRO A 264 -11.43 7.56 -9.71
N PHE A 265 -12.36 6.70 -10.13
CA PHE A 265 -13.67 7.09 -10.63
C PHE A 265 -14.78 6.14 -10.17
#